data_444c5ad35a2622c4a5c5047aeb692398
#
_entry.id   444c5ad35a2622c4a5c5047aeb692398
#
_cell.length_a   1.000
_cell.length_b   1.000
_cell.length_c   1.000
_cell.angle_alpha   90.00
_cell.angle_beta   90.00
_cell.angle_gamma   90.00
#
_symmetry.space_group_name_H-M   'P 1'
#
loop_
_entity.id
_entity.type
_entity.pdbx_description
1 polymer ?
#
loop_
_entity_poly.entity_id
_entity_poly.type
_entity_poly.pdbx_seq_one_letter_code
_entity_poly.pdbx_strand_id
1 'polypeptide(L)'
;TKKIIEDFLNKNKDFNIRILDSEGIGKKAAISQALHSAINELIIVTDADCILNELWIESIVGFYQEKKCKMILAPVLLSPANSLFEKMQVLEHLSLIGSTAGSASIGFPVMCNGANMAYERKAALEVEKYRKDFNIPSGDDMFLLEQFVKNYGHKNIKFLLSKSAIVKTKTCKTIKDFLRQRRRWVSKTKSYTSWKVIFTALIVLFFNLSIISMLVSALFIPALWSIYFLLTLLKFFIDYPLLKNIAVFMNQKKLLKWT
;
A
#
# COMPACT_ATOMS: atom_id res chain seq x y z
N THR A 1 -2.35 -11.11 -21.48
CA THR A 1 -1.15 -10.37 -21.04
C THR A 1 0.09 -10.91 -21.75
N LYS A 2 0.38 -12.22 -21.76
CA LYS A 2 1.57 -12.83 -22.38
C LYS A 2 1.73 -12.39 -23.85
N LYS A 3 0.71 -12.57 -24.68
CA LYS A 3 0.70 -12.16 -26.08
C LYS A 3 1.04 -10.68 -26.30
N ILE A 4 0.54 -9.79 -25.44
CA ILE A 4 0.84 -8.34 -25.52
C ILE A 4 2.32 -8.08 -25.30
N ILE A 5 2.94 -8.80 -24.36
CA ILE A 5 4.37 -8.64 -24.08
C ILE A 5 5.19 -9.24 -25.23
N GLU A 6 4.81 -10.38 -25.73
CA GLU A 6 5.46 -11.02 -26.90
C GLU A 6 5.38 -10.12 -28.13
N ASP A 7 4.20 -9.55 -28.45
CA ASP A 7 4.01 -8.59 -29.55
C ASP A 7 4.86 -7.33 -29.36
N PHE A 8 5.03 -6.86 -28.12
CA PHE A 8 5.90 -5.72 -27.80
C PHE A 8 7.37 -6.07 -28.03
N LEU A 9 7.83 -7.21 -27.52
CA LEU A 9 9.22 -7.67 -27.67
C LEU A 9 9.60 -7.91 -29.13
N ASN A 10 8.68 -8.43 -29.93
CA ASN A 10 8.92 -8.63 -31.36
C ASN A 10 9.18 -7.30 -32.10
N LYS A 11 8.57 -6.20 -31.64
CA LYS A 11 8.75 -4.86 -32.18
C LYS A 11 9.93 -4.10 -31.61
N ASN A 12 10.39 -4.47 -30.40
CA ASN A 12 11.37 -3.72 -29.62
C ASN A 12 12.45 -4.69 -29.09
N LYS A 13 13.33 -5.15 -29.97
CA LYS A 13 14.34 -6.17 -29.64
C LYS A 13 15.44 -5.71 -28.67
N ASP A 14 15.60 -4.41 -28.49
CA ASP A 14 16.64 -3.83 -27.62
C ASP A 14 16.30 -3.88 -26.12
N PHE A 15 15.04 -4.21 -25.77
CA PHE A 15 14.64 -4.31 -24.37
C PHE A 15 15.01 -5.70 -23.78
N ASN A 16 15.73 -5.68 -22.69
CA ASN A 16 16.05 -6.90 -21.93
C ASN A 16 14.86 -7.32 -21.04
N ILE A 17 13.83 -7.90 -21.66
CA ILE A 17 12.63 -8.39 -20.97
C ILE A 17 12.60 -9.91 -21.09
N ARG A 18 12.37 -10.58 -19.94
CA ARG A 18 12.14 -12.03 -19.89
C ARG A 18 10.74 -12.33 -19.39
N ILE A 19 10.07 -13.24 -20.06
CA ILE A 19 8.78 -13.77 -19.62
C ILE A 19 9.05 -15.06 -18.85
N LEU A 20 8.58 -15.12 -17.61
CA LEU A 20 8.64 -16.33 -16.79
C LEU A 20 7.22 -16.87 -16.65
N ASP A 21 6.99 -18.09 -17.08
CA ASP A 21 5.76 -18.81 -16.78
C ASP A 21 5.86 -19.36 -15.34
N SER A 22 4.86 -19.01 -14.50
CA SER A 22 4.88 -19.43 -13.09
C SER A 22 4.65 -20.95 -12.98
N GLU A 23 5.59 -21.63 -12.32
CA GLU A 23 5.48 -23.08 -12.02
C GLU A 23 4.54 -23.35 -10.84
N GLY A 24 4.24 -22.32 -10.03
CA GLY A 24 3.38 -22.42 -8.87
C GLY A 24 2.07 -21.65 -9.01
N ILE A 25 1.16 -21.84 -8.07
CA ILE A 25 -0.15 -21.19 -8.06
C ILE A 25 -0.09 -19.83 -7.34
N GLY A 26 -0.52 -18.77 -8.04
CA GLY A 26 -0.75 -17.44 -7.48
C GLY A 26 0.46 -16.51 -7.51
N LYS A 27 0.19 -15.24 -7.12
CA LYS A 27 1.16 -14.14 -7.19
C LYS A 27 2.46 -14.41 -6.41
N LYS A 28 2.36 -15.06 -5.25
CA LYS A 28 3.52 -15.33 -4.38
C LYS A 28 4.53 -16.27 -5.04
N ALA A 29 4.07 -17.36 -5.64
CA ALA A 29 4.93 -18.31 -6.35
C ALA A 29 5.63 -17.62 -7.53
N ALA A 30 4.89 -16.81 -8.29
CA ALA A 30 5.45 -16.05 -9.40
C ALA A 30 6.51 -15.03 -8.95
N ILE A 31 6.27 -14.31 -7.85
CA ILE A 31 7.26 -13.35 -7.30
C ILE A 31 8.49 -14.10 -6.77
N SER A 32 8.31 -15.20 -6.04
CA SER A 32 9.41 -16.03 -5.54
C SER A 32 10.29 -16.54 -6.69
N GLN A 33 9.68 -17.12 -7.72
CA GLN A 33 10.38 -17.58 -8.92
C GLN A 33 11.15 -16.45 -9.62
N ALA A 34 10.52 -15.29 -9.77
CA ALA A 34 11.16 -14.11 -10.36
C ALA A 34 12.34 -13.62 -9.50
N LEU A 35 12.21 -13.61 -8.17
CA LEU A 35 13.25 -13.22 -7.23
C LEU A 35 14.49 -14.13 -7.34
N HIS A 36 14.28 -15.45 -7.45
CA HIS A 36 15.39 -16.41 -7.65
C HIS A 36 16.07 -16.25 -9.01
N SER A 37 15.29 -15.94 -10.05
CA SER A 37 15.77 -15.71 -11.42
C SER A 37 16.43 -14.36 -11.63
N ALA A 38 16.21 -13.39 -10.74
CA ALA A 38 16.80 -12.06 -10.83
C ALA A 38 18.28 -12.10 -10.49
N ILE A 39 19.07 -11.24 -11.13
CA ILE A 39 20.52 -11.17 -10.94
C ILE A 39 20.98 -9.86 -10.27
N ASN A 40 20.18 -8.80 -10.38
CA ASN A 40 20.54 -7.49 -9.85
C ASN A 40 20.30 -7.37 -8.35
N GLU A 41 20.96 -6.41 -7.72
CA GLU A 41 20.90 -6.18 -6.27
C GLU A 41 19.53 -5.65 -5.82
N LEU A 42 18.94 -4.72 -6.56
CA LEU A 42 17.65 -4.11 -6.25
C LEU A 42 16.53 -4.77 -7.07
N ILE A 43 15.49 -5.21 -6.38
CA ILE A 43 14.25 -5.70 -6.98
C ILE A 43 13.20 -4.62 -6.83
N ILE A 44 12.55 -4.26 -7.93
CA ILE A 44 11.43 -3.32 -7.97
C ILE A 44 10.18 -4.09 -8.39
N VAL A 45 9.09 -3.93 -7.62
CA VAL A 45 7.84 -4.69 -7.83
C VAL A 45 6.69 -3.73 -8.12
N THR A 46 5.90 -4.07 -9.12
CA THR A 46 4.66 -3.40 -9.45
C THR A 46 3.60 -4.39 -9.94
N ASP A 47 2.34 -3.99 -9.92
CA ASP A 47 1.25 -4.81 -10.48
C ASP A 47 1.08 -4.54 -11.99
N ALA A 48 0.65 -5.55 -12.75
CA ALA A 48 0.54 -5.49 -14.21
C ALA A 48 -0.53 -4.51 -14.73
N ASP A 49 -1.45 -4.05 -13.88
CA ASP A 49 -2.49 -3.06 -14.19
C ASP A 49 -2.12 -1.64 -13.78
N CYS A 50 -0.87 -1.44 -13.36
CA CYS A 50 -0.34 -0.15 -12.96
C CYS A 50 0.21 0.65 -14.14
N ILE A 51 0.11 1.99 -14.02
CA ILE A 51 0.70 2.95 -14.93
C ILE A 51 1.83 3.65 -14.19
N LEU A 52 3.01 3.60 -14.77
CA LEU A 52 4.25 4.10 -14.20
C LEU A 52 4.63 5.45 -14.81
N ASN A 53 5.38 6.25 -14.06
CA ASN A 53 6.01 7.45 -14.59
C ASN A 53 7.33 7.08 -15.31
N GLU A 54 7.75 7.87 -16.29
CA GLU A 54 9.00 7.64 -17.04
C GLU A 54 10.24 7.63 -16.13
N LEU A 55 10.26 8.45 -15.09
CA LEU A 55 11.34 8.55 -14.10
C LEU A 55 11.15 7.62 -12.88
N TRP A 56 10.23 6.65 -12.95
CA TRP A 56 9.87 5.79 -11.82
C TRP A 56 11.06 4.96 -11.33
N ILE A 57 11.72 4.25 -12.24
CA ILE A 57 12.89 3.43 -11.91
C ILE A 57 14.03 4.29 -11.39
N GLU A 58 14.35 5.38 -12.09
CA GLU A 58 15.41 6.31 -11.71
C GLU A 58 15.21 6.86 -10.30
N SER A 59 13.96 7.27 -9.97
CA SER A 59 13.62 7.79 -8.63
C SER A 59 13.84 6.74 -7.52
N ILE A 60 13.49 5.48 -7.77
CA ILE A 60 13.66 4.40 -6.80
C ILE A 60 15.13 4.04 -6.65
N VAL A 61 15.87 3.91 -7.76
CA VAL A 61 17.30 3.56 -7.76
C VAL A 61 18.11 4.67 -7.09
N GLY A 62 17.87 5.93 -7.43
CA GLY A 62 18.55 7.08 -6.81
C GLY A 62 18.32 7.12 -5.29
N PHE A 63 17.09 6.89 -4.86
CA PHE A 63 16.76 6.84 -3.43
C PHE A 63 17.44 5.65 -2.73
N TYR A 64 17.50 4.48 -3.37
CA TYR A 64 18.20 3.32 -2.85
C TYR A 64 19.70 3.59 -2.65
N GLN A 65 20.33 4.19 -3.65
CA GLN A 65 21.74 4.55 -3.59
C GLN A 65 22.07 5.55 -2.49
N GLU A 66 21.17 6.54 -2.29
CA GLU A 66 21.31 7.56 -1.23
C GLU A 66 21.10 6.98 0.17
N LYS A 67 20.00 6.23 0.37
CA LYS A 67 19.56 5.79 1.71
C LYS A 67 20.11 4.44 2.13
N LYS A 68 20.60 3.63 1.21
CA LYS A 68 21.16 2.26 1.44
C LYS A 68 20.24 1.42 2.35
N CYS A 69 18.93 1.53 2.15
CA CYS A 69 17.92 0.84 2.94
C CYS A 69 17.61 -0.55 2.35
N LYS A 70 17.06 -1.44 3.15
CA LYS A 70 16.73 -2.81 2.71
C LYS A 70 15.39 -2.90 1.98
N MET A 71 14.46 -1.97 2.27
CA MET A 71 13.15 -1.94 1.64
C MET A 71 12.68 -0.50 1.45
N ILE A 72 12.12 -0.23 0.28
CA ILE A 72 11.52 1.05 -0.11
C ILE A 72 10.03 0.83 -0.34
N LEU A 73 9.22 1.62 0.33
CA LEU A 73 7.80 1.76 0.10
C LEU A 73 7.58 3.03 -0.72
N ALA A 74 6.67 3.00 -1.69
CA ALA A 74 6.44 4.14 -2.55
C ALA A 74 4.94 4.37 -2.81
N PRO A 75 4.56 5.60 -3.22
CA PRO A 75 3.16 6.00 -3.28
C PRO A 75 2.40 5.36 -4.44
N VAL A 76 1.15 4.95 -4.17
CA VAL A 76 0.20 4.45 -5.17
C VAL A 76 -1.02 5.37 -5.19
N LEU A 77 -1.46 5.80 -6.36
CA LEU A 77 -2.64 6.65 -6.57
C LEU A 77 -3.72 5.89 -7.32
N LEU A 78 -4.94 5.88 -6.78
CA LEU A 78 -6.11 5.41 -7.52
C LEU A 78 -6.55 6.47 -8.54
N SER A 79 -6.69 6.08 -9.82
CA SER A 79 -7.03 6.98 -10.92
C SER A 79 -7.58 6.18 -12.12
N PRO A 80 -8.57 6.73 -12.89
CA PRO A 80 -9.27 8.00 -12.68
C PRO A 80 -10.31 7.95 -11.56
N ALA A 81 -10.83 9.12 -11.15
CA ALA A 81 -11.93 9.28 -10.18
C ALA A 81 -13.02 10.18 -10.76
N ASN A 82 -13.93 9.62 -11.52
CA ASN A 82 -14.97 10.36 -12.23
C ASN A 82 -16.27 10.49 -11.41
N SER A 83 -16.71 9.40 -10.80
CA SER A 83 -17.90 9.37 -9.95
C SER A 83 -17.61 9.78 -8.50
N LEU A 84 -18.65 10.13 -7.73
CA LEU A 84 -18.52 10.39 -6.29
C LEU A 84 -17.93 9.17 -5.57
N PHE A 85 -18.41 7.98 -5.89
CA PHE A 85 -17.94 6.73 -5.31
C PHE A 85 -16.43 6.50 -5.56
N GLU A 86 -15.96 6.78 -6.77
CA GLU A 86 -14.52 6.69 -7.08
C GLU A 86 -13.70 7.75 -6.32
N LYS A 87 -14.22 8.99 -6.19
CA LYS A 87 -13.58 10.06 -5.41
C LYS A 87 -13.43 9.68 -3.93
N MET A 88 -14.45 9.07 -3.34
CA MET A 88 -14.38 8.57 -1.96
C MET A 88 -13.32 7.46 -1.81
N GLN A 89 -13.22 6.54 -2.78
CA GLN A 89 -12.15 5.53 -2.78
C GLN A 89 -10.76 6.17 -2.84
N VAL A 90 -10.58 7.21 -3.68
CA VAL A 90 -9.30 7.93 -3.75
C VAL A 90 -8.98 8.59 -2.42
N LEU A 91 -9.92 9.28 -1.78
CA LEU A 91 -9.72 9.92 -0.48
C LEU A 91 -9.33 8.90 0.62
N GLU A 92 -10.06 7.79 0.68
CA GLU A 92 -9.73 6.69 1.60
C GLU A 92 -8.32 6.15 1.33
N HIS A 93 -7.98 5.90 0.06
CA HIS A 93 -6.67 5.39 -0.30
C HIS A 93 -5.54 6.39 0.01
N LEU A 94 -5.76 7.68 -0.20
CA LEU A 94 -4.82 8.73 0.18
C LEU A 94 -4.53 8.72 1.69
N SER A 95 -5.55 8.49 2.52
CA SER A 95 -5.33 8.37 3.97
C SER A 95 -4.44 7.18 4.33
N LEU A 96 -4.59 6.04 3.64
CA LEU A 96 -3.74 4.86 3.82
C LEU A 96 -2.29 5.14 3.38
N ILE A 97 -2.10 5.82 2.24
CA ILE A 97 -0.74 6.20 1.78
C ILE A 97 -0.10 7.21 2.73
N GLY A 98 -0.87 8.21 3.21
CA GLY A 98 -0.40 9.16 4.21
C GLY A 98 0.02 8.47 5.52
N SER A 99 -0.78 7.53 5.99
CA SER A 99 -0.47 6.72 7.18
C SER A 99 0.76 5.84 6.97
N THR A 100 0.92 5.24 5.79
CA THR A 100 2.11 4.45 5.41
C THR A 100 3.37 5.33 5.43
N ALA A 101 3.31 6.49 4.77
CA ALA A 101 4.43 7.43 4.71
C ALA A 101 4.78 7.97 6.11
N GLY A 102 3.78 8.41 6.87
CA GLY A 102 3.95 8.94 8.22
C GLY A 102 4.54 7.91 9.18
N SER A 103 3.98 6.71 9.22
CA SER A 103 4.47 5.64 10.10
C SER A 103 5.89 5.21 9.75
N ALA A 104 6.21 5.07 8.46
CA ALA A 104 7.57 4.75 8.04
C ALA A 104 8.58 5.86 8.35
N SER A 105 8.17 7.14 8.28
CA SER A 105 9.05 8.28 8.56
C SER A 105 9.49 8.35 10.04
N ILE A 106 8.59 7.96 10.96
CA ILE A 106 8.91 7.88 12.40
C ILE A 106 9.53 6.54 12.80
N GLY A 107 9.90 5.70 11.83
CA GLY A 107 10.50 4.39 12.11
C GLY A 107 9.52 3.33 12.59
N PHE A 108 8.26 3.43 12.20
CA PHE A 108 7.19 2.51 12.59
C PHE A 108 6.37 2.03 11.38
N PRO A 109 6.99 1.41 10.36
CA PRO A 109 6.28 0.99 9.16
C PRO A 109 5.23 -0.09 9.50
N VAL A 110 3.94 0.25 9.32
CA VAL A 110 2.80 -0.63 9.65
C VAL A 110 2.08 -1.15 8.41
N MET A 111 2.30 -0.53 7.25
CA MET A 111 1.65 -0.91 5.99
C MET A 111 2.59 -0.75 4.81
N CYS A 112 2.30 -1.49 3.73
CA CYS A 112 2.91 -1.32 2.41
C CYS A 112 1.89 -1.66 1.32
N ASN A 113 2.27 -1.40 0.07
CA ASN A 113 1.47 -1.75 -1.09
C ASN A 113 2.35 -2.42 -2.14
N GLY A 114 2.07 -3.68 -2.42
CA GLY A 114 2.81 -4.51 -3.39
C GLY A 114 2.75 -4.02 -4.83
N ALA A 115 1.96 -2.99 -5.13
CA ALA A 115 1.93 -2.34 -6.43
C ALA A 115 3.07 -1.34 -6.63
N ASN A 116 3.76 -0.91 -5.55
CA ASN A 116 4.87 0.03 -5.65
C ASN A 116 5.82 -0.11 -4.46
N MET A 117 6.74 -1.04 -4.57
CA MET A 117 7.76 -1.28 -3.56
C MET A 117 9.06 -1.79 -4.20
N ALA A 118 10.17 -1.58 -3.50
CA ALA A 118 11.45 -2.14 -3.90
C ALA A 118 12.19 -2.68 -2.68
N TYR A 119 13.08 -3.64 -2.90
CA TYR A 119 13.84 -4.24 -1.81
C TYR A 119 15.16 -4.86 -2.33
N GLU A 120 16.13 -4.93 -1.45
CA GLU A 120 17.39 -5.60 -1.73
C GLU A 120 17.15 -7.09 -1.93
N ARG A 121 17.66 -7.63 -3.05
CA ARG A 121 17.48 -9.03 -3.44
C ARG A 121 17.98 -10.01 -2.39
N LYS A 122 19.20 -9.78 -1.87
CA LYS A 122 19.80 -10.65 -0.84
C LYS A 122 18.92 -10.70 0.41
N ALA A 123 18.44 -9.53 0.87
CA ALA A 123 17.57 -9.43 2.02
C ALA A 123 16.22 -10.15 1.79
N ALA A 124 15.64 -10.03 0.60
CA ALA A 124 14.41 -10.73 0.25
C ALA A 124 14.57 -12.25 0.25
N LEU A 125 15.66 -12.78 -0.31
CA LEU A 125 15.98 -14.21 -0.29
C LEU A 125 16.23 -14.75 1.12
N GLU A 126 16.83 -13.95 2.01
CA GLU A 126 17.03 -14.34 3.40
C GLU A 126 15.69 -14.44 4.14
N VAL A 127 14.82 -13.41 4.03
CA VAL A 127 13.53 -13.41 4.74
C VAL A 127 12.54 -14.42 4.17
N GLU A 128 12.67 -14.78 2.89
CA GLU A 128 11.83 -15.78 2.26
C GLU A 128 11.92 -17.15 2.95
N LYS A 129 13.10 -17.52 3.46
CA LYS A 129 13.33 -18.77 4.21
C LYS A 129 12.47 -18.87 5.47
N TYR A 130 12.07 -17.75 6.06
CA TYR A 130 11.27 -17.69 7.28
C TYR A 130 9.78 -17.44 7.05
N ARG A 131 9.38 -17.33 5.78
CA ARG A 131 7.96 -17.09 5.43
C ARG A 131 7.12 -18.33 5.67
N LYS A 132 5.99 -18.15 6.36
CA LYS A 132 4.99 -19.20 6.63
C LYS A 132 3.66 -18.96 5.91
N ASP A 133 3.60 -17.93 5.08
CA ASP A 133 2.36 -17.41 4.48
C ASP A 133 2.06 -17.97 3.07
N PHE A 134 2.82 -18.98 2.61
CA PHE A 134 2.66 -19.53 1.25
C PHE A 134 1.25 -20.07 0.97
N ASN A 135 0.57 -20.57 1.98
CA ASN A 135 -0.80 -21.10 1.86
C ASN A 135 -1.88 -20.00 1.94
N ILE A 136 -1.52 -18.72 2.16
CA ILE A 136 -2.47 -17.62 2.25
C ILE A 136 -2.53 -16.94 0.87
N PRO A 137 -3.68 -16.89 0.19
CA PRO A 137 -3.78 -16.46 -1.21
C PRO A 137 -3.41 -15.01 -1.51
N SER A 138 -3.10 -14.20 -0.49
CA SER A 138 -2.92 -12.76 -0.64
C SER A 138 -2.15 -12.18 0.58
N GLY A 139 -1.61 -10.95 0.48
CA GLY A 139 -0.90 -10.28 1.60
C GLY A 139 0.59 -10.54 1.64
N ASP A 140 1.12 -10.97 0.53
CA ASP A 140 2.55 -11.16 0.29
C ASP A 140 3.37 -9.93 0.66
N ASP A 141 2.87 -8.74 0.34
CA ASP A 141 3.46 -7.46 0.66
C ASP A 141 3.58 -7.22 2.18
N MET A 142 2.49 -7.37 2.92
CA MET A 142 2.46 -7.14 4.36
C MET A 142 3.29 -8.17 5.13
N PHE A 143 3.21 -9.45 4.76
CA PHE A 143 4.05 -10.48 5.37
C PHE A 143 5.54 -10.26 5.08
N LEU A 144 5.86 -9.81 3.86
CA LEU A 144 7.22 -9.45 3.51
C LEU A 144 7.71 -8.28 4.36
N LEU A 145 6.90 -7.22 4.50
CA LEU A 145 7.20 -6.08 5.36
C LEU A 145 7.48 -6.53 6.81
N GLU A 146 6.62 -7.38 7.39
CA GLU A 146 6.82 -7.90 8.76
C GLU A 146 8.16 -8.64 8.90
N GLN A 147 8.53 -9.45 7.90
CA GLN A 147 9.82 -10.17 7.93
C GLN A 147 11.00 -9.21 7.77
N PHE A 148 10.91 -8.20 6.92
CA PHE A 148 11.95 -7.17 6.81
C PHE A 148 12.11 -6.38 8.10
N VAL A 149 11.01 -5.98 8.74
CA VAL A 149 11.04 -5.32 10.06
C VAL A 149 11.72 -6.20 11.12
N LYS A 150 11.37 -7.48 11.15
CA LYS A 150 11.90 -8.44 12.12
C LYS A 150 13.40 -8.69 11.95
N ASN A 151 13.87 -8.84 10.71
CA ASN A 151 15.25 -9.25 10.44
C ASN A 151 16.21 -8.06 10.31
N TYR A 152 15.76 -6.92 9.80
CA TYR A 152 16.61 -5.76 9.52
C TYR A 152 16.27 -4.52 10.34
N GLY A 153 15.17 -4.56 11.10
CA GLY A 153 14.70 -3.43 11.91
C GLY A 153 14.04 -2.32 11.10
N HIS A 154 13.31 -1.48 11.80
CA HIS A 154 12.46 -0.42 11.22
C HIS A 154 13.26 0.62 10.42
N LYS A 155 14.50 0.93 10.83
CA LYS A 155 15.34 1.97 10.22
C LYS A 155 15.74 1.63 8.78
N ASN A 156 15.72 0.35 8.42
CA ASN A 156 16.05 -0.15 7.08
C ASN A 156 14.87 -0.17 6.12
N ILE A 157 13.69 0.29 6.55
CA ILE A 157 12.49 0.42 5.73
C ILE A 157 12.18 1.90 5.59
N LYS A 158 12.15 2.40 4.38
CA LYS A 158 11.97 3.81 4.07
C LYS A 158 10.81 4.03 3.12
N PHE A 159 10.16 5.18 3.23
CA PHE A 159 9.15 5.60 2.28
C PHE A 159 9.74 6.65 1.33
N LEU A 160 9.66 6.40 0.04
CA LEU A 160 10.07 7.34 -1.00
C LEU A 160 8.91 8.29 -1.31
N LEU A 161 9.00 9.51 -0.82
CA LEU A 161 8.01 10.56 -1.11
C LEU A 161 8.47 11.39 -2.33
N SER A 162 8.32 10.80 -3.53
CA SER A 162 8.64 11.45 -4.81
C SER A 162 7.46 11.40 -5.76
N LYS A 163 7.18 12.51 -6.45
CA LYS A 163 6.11 12.57 -7.47
C LYS A 163 6.41 11.67 -8.66
N SER A 164 7.67 11.52 -9.03
CA SER A 164 8.12 10.65 -10.11
C SER A 164 7.97 9.17 -9.77
N ALA A 165 7.94 8.82 -8.47
CA ALA A 165 7.72 7.47 -8.00
C ALA A 165 6.24 7.10 -7.83
N ILE A 166 5.29 8.00 -8.13
CA ILE A 166 3.87 7.68 -8.01
C ILE A 166 3.46 6.69 -9.09
N VAL A 167 2.93 5.54 -8.65
CA VAL A 167 2.30 4.54 -9.51
C VAL A 167 0.79 4.74 -9.49
N LYS A 168 0.13 4.67 -10.65
CA LYS A 168 -1.32 4.80 -10.76
C LYS A 168 -1.97 3.46 -11.03
N THR A 169 -3.06 3.16 -10.33
CA THR A 169 -3.91 1.98 -10.57
C THR A 169 -5.39 2.37 -10.56
N LYS A 170 -6.26 1.45 -10.95
CA LYS A 170 -7.67 1.75 -11.18
C LYS A 170 -8.50 1.72 -9.88
N THR A 171 -9.54 2.58 -9.84
CA THR A 171 -10.63 2.49 -8.86
C THR A 171 -11.55 1.31 -9.15
N CYS A 172 -12.24 0.78 -8.13
CA CYS A 172 -13.34 -0.15 -8.33
C CYS A 172 -14.55 0.57 -8.93
N LYS A 173 -15.14 -0.01 -9.98
CA LYS A 173 -16.30 0.59 -10.67
C LYS A 173 -17.61 0.33 -9.93
N THR A 174 -17.73 -0.80 -9.24
CA THR A 174 -18.94 -1.20 -8.53
C THR A 174 -18.68 -1.37 -7.03
N ILE A 175 -19.74 -1.16 -6.22
CA ILE A 175 -19.70 -1.43 -4.78
C ILE A 175 -19.38 -2.90 -4.50
N LYS A 176 -19.87 -3.81 -5.34
CA LYS A 176 -19.61 -5.27 -5.21
C LYS A 176 -18.10 -5.57 -5.33
N ASP A 177 -17.43 -4.98 -6.31
CA ASP A 177 -15.99 -5.18 -6.52
C ASP A 177 -15.18 -4.54 -5.41
N PHE A 178 -15.58 -3.37 -4.95
CA PHE A 178 -14.98 -2.70 -3.79
C PHE A 178 -15.09 -3.56 -2.53
N LEU A 179 -16.27 -4.05 -2.20
CA LEU A 179 -16.46 -4.92 -1.03
C LEU A 179 -15.67 -6.23 -1.16
N ARG A 180 -15.60 -6.83 -2.37
CA ARG A 180 -14.77 -8.00 -2.62
C ARG A 180 -13.29 -7.71 -2.39
N GLN A 181 -12.80 -6.56 -2.84
CA GLN A 181 -11.43 -6.12 -2.60
C GLN A 181 -11.16 -5.92 -1.10
N ARG A 182 -12.05 -5.23 -0.36
CA ARG A 182 -11.92 -5.00 1.09
C ARG A 182 -11.96 -6.31 1.89
N ARG A 183 -12.88 -7.21 1.57
CA ARG A 183 -12.94 -8.54 2.21
C ARG A 183 -11.63 -9.32 2.01
N ARG A 184 -11.05 -9.27 0.82
CA ARG A 184 -9.75 -9.88 0.54
C ARG A 184 -8.62 -9.22 1.36
N TRP A 185 -8.66 -7.93 1.60
CA TRP A 185 -7.68 -7.25 2.45
C TRP A 185 -7.85 -7.61 3.92
N VAL A 186 -9.06 -7.57 4.43
CA VAL A 186 -9.36 -7.89 5.83
C VAL A 186 -9.11 -9.36 6.16
N SER A 187 -9.34 -10.30 5.24
CA SER A 187 -9.11 -11.73 5.50
C SER A 187 -7.68 -12.07 5.93
N LYS A 188 -6.72 -11.21 5.62
CA LYS A 188 -5.30 -11.37 5.95
C LYS A 188 -4.94 -10.92 7.36
N THR A 189 -5.73 -10.02 7.96
CA THR A 189 -5.38 -9.42 9.26
C THR A 189 -5.27 -10.43 10.38
N LYS A 190 -5.99 -11.56 10.28
CA LYS A 190 -5.89 -12.70 11.22
C LYS A 190 -4.51 -13.37 11.23
N SER A 191 -3.71 -13.18 10.19
CA SER A 191 -2.40 -13.81 10.03
C SER A 191 -1.24 -12.87 10.33
N TYR A 192 -1.50 -11.61 10.68
CA TYR A 192 -0.45 -10.68 11.09
C TYR A 192 0.09 -11.07 12.46
N THR A 193 1.42 -11.09 12.58
CA THR A 193 2.12 -11.47 13.80
C THR A 193 2.63 -10.26 14.58
N SER A 194 2.75 -9.11 13.94
CA SER A 194 3.22 -7.88 14.57
C SER A 194 2.15 -7.31 15.51
N TRP A 195 2.41 -7.39 16.83
CA TRP A 195 1.53 -6.80 17.84
C TRP A 195 1.29 -5.30 17.61
N LYS A 196 2.27 -4.59 17.06
CA LYS A 196 2.20 -3.16 16.72
C LYS A 196 1.17 -2.88 15.64
N VAL A 197 1.16 -3.68 14.58
CA VAL A 197 0.17 -3.61 13.50
C VAL A 197 -1.22 -3.91 14.05
N ILE A 198 -1.35 -4.96 14.84
CA ILE A 198 -2.63 -5.36 15.47
C ILE A 198 -3.14 -4.26 16.40
N PHE A 199 -2.28 -3.73 17.27
CA PHE A 199 -2.62 -2.67 18.23
C PHE A 199 -3.09 -1.40 17.49
N THR A 200 -2.38 -0.97 16.44
CA THR A 200 -2.79 0.17 15.62
C THR A 200 -4.16 -0.07 14.98
N ALA A 201 -4.38 -1.25 14.41
CA ALA A 201 -5.67 -1.61 13.81
C ALA A 201 -6.81 -1.60 14.84
N LEU A 202 -6.57 -2.10 16.05
CA LEU A 202 -7.53 -2.09 17.15
C LEU A 202 -7.87 -0.67 17.62
N ILE A 203 -6.88 0.22 17.76
CA ILE A 203 -7.12 1.63 18.10
C ILE A 203 -8.05 2.26 17.07
N VAL A 204 -7.72 2.11 15.78
CA VAL A 204 -8.52 2.67 14.70
C VAL A 204 -9.94 2.10 14.70
N LEU A 205 -10.07 0.78 14.90
CA LEU A 205 -11.37 0.11 14.96
C LEU A 205 -12.22 0.63 16.12
N PHE A 206 -11.68 0.60 17.35
CA PHE A 206 -12.42 1.02 18.55
C PHE A 206 -12.77 2.50 18.51
N PHE A 207 -11.89 3.35 18.01
CA PHE A 207 -12.18 4.77 17.87
C PHE A 207 -13.33 5.03 16.87
N ASN A 208 -13.32 4.37 15.72
CA ASN A 208 -14.44 4.50 14.77
C ASN A 208 -15.74 3.90 15.30
N LEU A 209 -15.68 2.76 16.01
CA LEU A 209 -16.84 2.18 16.67
C LEU A 209 -17.41 3.10 17.77
N SER A 210 -16.54 3.77 18.53
CA SER A 210 -17.01 4.72 19.56
C SER A 210 -17.76 5.90 18.97
N ILE A 211 -17.32 6.46 17.83
CA ILE A 211 -18.03 7.51 17.12
C ILE A 211 -19.42 7.03 16.67
N ILE A 212 -19.48 5.84 16.06
CA ILE A 212 -20.74 5.26 15.59
C ILE A 212 -21.69 4.97 16.77
N SER A 213 -21.17 4.35 17.84
CA SER A 213 -21.95 4.10 19.06
C SER A 213 -22.48 5.39 19.65
N MET A 214 -21.65 6.45 19.70
CA MET A 214 -22.04 7.73 20.26
C MET A 214 -23.11 8.40 19.41
N LEU A 215 -23.02 8.33 18.08
CA LEU A 215 -24.07 8.81 17.17
C LEU A 215 -25.41 8.11 17.43
N VAL A 216 -25.40 6.77 17.52
CA VAL A 216 -26.61 5.98 17.77
C VAL A 216 -27.19 6.30 19.15
N SER A 217 -26.35 6.39 20.19
CA SER A 217 -26.80 6.71 21.54
C SER A 217 -27.36 8.13 21.67
N ALA A 218 -26.81 9.10 20.94
CA ALA A 218 -27.26 10.48 20.92
C ALA A 218 -28.68 10.63 20.35
N LEU A 219 -29.16 9.70 19.51
CA LEU A 219 -30.54 9.68 19.03
C LEU A 219 -31.55 9.42 20.16
N PHE A 220 -31.13 8.74 21.22
CA PHE A 220 -31.99 8.40 22.38
C PHE A 220 -31.70 9.30 23.59
N ILE A 221 -30.47 9.80 23.73
CA ILE A 221 -30.03 10.62 24.85
C ILE A 221 -29.45 11.94 24.31
N PRO A 222 -30.24 13.03 24.24
CA PRO A 222 -29.82 14.29 23.61
C PRO A 222 -28.53 14.90 24.18
N ALA A 223 -28.21 14.68 25.46
CA ALA A 223 -27.01 15.19 26.07
C ALA A 223 -25.72 14.64 25.43
N LEU A 224 -25.77 13.46 24.76
CA LEU A 224 -24.63 12.84 24.12
C LEU A 224 -24.21 13.48 22.78
N TRP A 225 -25.04 14.38 22.21
CA TRP A 225 -24.67 15.11 21.00
C TRP A 225 -23.41 15.94 21.18
N SER A 226 -23.21 16.55 22.33
CA SER A 226 -21.99 17.32 22.64
C SER A 226 -20.75 16.46 22.58
N ILE A 227 -20.80 15.26 23.13
CA ILE A 227 -19.67 14.30 23.11
C ILE A 227 -19.43 13.77 21.68
N TYR A 228 -20.49 13.45 20.94
CA TYR A 228 -20.39 13.03 19.55
C TYR A 228 -19.68 14.09 18.68
N PHE A 229 -20.11 15.36 18.80
CA PHE A 229 -19.50 16.45 18.04
C PHE A 229 -18.04 16.67 18.46
N LEU A 230 -17.73 16.58 19.77
CA LEU A 230 -16.36 16.69 20.25
C LEU A 230 -15.46 15.59 19.66
N LEU A 231 -15.89 14.33 19.71
CA LEU A 231 -15.12 13.19 19.17
C LEU A 231 -14.92 13.32 17.65
N THR A 232 -15.97 13.73 16.93
CA THR A 232 -15.91 13.94 15.48
C THR A 232 -14.96 15.09 15.13
N LEU A 233 -15.00 16.18 15.88
CA LEU A 233 -14.11 17.32 15.71
C LEU A 233 -12.66 16.96 15.99
N LEU A 234 -12.39 16.23 17.07
CA LEU A 234 -11.05 15.73 17.38
C LEU A 234 -10.52 14.84 16.25
N LYS A 235 -11.34 13.92 15.76
CA LYS A 235 -10.98 13.08 14.61
C LYS A 235 -10.66 13.94 13.39
N PHE A 236 -11.46 14.91 13.08
CA PHE A 236 -11.24 15.81 11.95
C PHE A 236 -9.90 16.55 12.08
N PHE A 237 -9.57 17.10 13.24
CA PHE A 237 -8.29 17.79 13.45
C PHE A 237 -7.07 16.87 13.38
N ILE A 238 -7.22 15.58 13.66
CA ILE A 238 -6.15 14.59 13.55
C ILE A 238 -6.00 14.13 12.09
N ASP A 239 -7.10 13.74 11.44
CA ASP A 239 -7.07 13.10 10.12
C ASP A 239 -6.88 14.10 8.97
N TYR A 240 -7.52 15.29 9.07
CA TYR A 240 -7.52 16.26 7.99
C TYR A 240 -6.14 16.80 7.59
N PRO A 241 -5.21 17.15 8.52
CA PRO A 241 -3.87 17.59 8.15
C PRO A 241 -3.09 16.52 7.38
N LEU A 242 -3.19 15.25 7.79
CA LEU A 242 -2.55 14.15 7.09
C LEU A 242 -3.11 14.00 5.68
N LEU A 243 -4.44 13.95 5.57
CA LEU A 243 -5.13 13.83 4.29
C LEU A 243 -4.85 15.01 3.35
N LYS A 244 -4.84 16.24 3.88
CA LYS A 244 -4.52 17.46 3.14
C LYS A 244 -3.11 17.40 2.57
N ASN A 245 -2.12 17.05 3.38
CA ASN A 245 -0.72 17.01 2.94
C ASN A 245 -0.50 15.99 1.84
N ILE A 246 -1.02 14.78 2.00
CA ILE A 246 -0.89 13.75 0.98
C ILE A 246 -1.69 14.06 -0.29
N ALA A 247 -2.89 14.66 -0.16
CA ALA A 247 -3.70 15.09 -1.30
C ALA A 247 -3.02 16.18 -2.13
N VAL A 248 -2.36 17.14 -1.47
CA VAL A 248 -1.55 18.17 -2.14
C VAL A 248 -0.36 17.54 -2.85
N PHE A 249 0.38 16.67 -2.17
CA PHE A 249 1.51 15.94 -2.75
C PHE A 249 1.11 15.14 -4.01
N MET A 250 -0.03 14.44 -3.96
CA MET A 250 -0.56 13.61 -5.04
C MET A 250 -1.32 14.39 -6.13
N ASN A 251 -1.34 15.74 -6.07
CA ASN A 251 -2.15 16.58 -6.98
C ASN A 251 -3.66 16.28 -6.93
N GLN A 252 -4.17 15.86 -5.78
CA GLN A 252 -5.59 15.53 -5.54
C GLN A 252 -6.31 16.53 -4.63
N LYS A 253 -5.76 17.74 -4.43
CA LYS A 253 -6.32 18.78 -3.55
C LYS A 253 -7.81 19.07 -3.82
N LYS A 254 -8.26 18.97 -5.09
CA LYS A 254 -9.65 19.19 -5.46
C LYS A 254 -10.64 18.23 -4.80
N LEU A 255 -10.18 17.07 -4.36
CA LEU A 255 -11.02 16.06 -3.69
C LEU A 255 -11.33 16.42 -2.23
N LEU A 256 -10.52 17.29 -1.60
CA LEU A 256 -10.74 17.69 -0.20
C LEU A 256 -12.08 18.42 0.05
N LYS A 257 -12.72 18.92 -1.00
CA LYS A 257 -14.08 19.46 -0.88
C LYS A 257 -15.17 18.42 -0.55
N TRP A 258 -14.80 17.13 -0.56
CA TRP A 258 -15.66 15.99 -0.26
C TRP A 258 -15.37 15.38 1.11
N THR A 259 -14.46 15.96 1.90
CA THR A 259 -14.17 15.62 3.29
C THR A 259 -14.91 16.54 4.22
#